data_86ddd0ea4f5f0236b7145a7e57575595
#
_entry.id   86ddd0ea4f5f0236b7145a7e57575595
#
_cell.length_a   1.000
_cell.length_b   1.000
_cell.length_c   1.000
_cell.angle_alpha   90.00
_cell.angle_beta   90.00
_cell.angle_gamma   90.00
#
_symmetry.space_group_name_H-M   'P 1'
#
loop_
_entity.id
_entity.type
_entity.pdbx_description
1 polymer ?
#
loop_
_entity_poly.entity_id
_entity_poly.type
_entity_poly.pdbx_seq_one_letter_code
_entity_poly.pdbx_strand_id
1 'polypeptide(L)'
;MIKPKKLKRGDTVAIVSLSSGTAGDKEFRHRYEQGKKRLEEVFGVKTVTMPNALKGSEYLSKHPEARAKDFMDALKDKNIKGIICNIGGADTIRLLPYIDFDVIKNNPKVFMGYSDTTVNHFMMYKAGVTSYYGPSVMCEFAENYEMHDYTKKYVEEVLFRNSENITITSSPKWTSEFLDWSNEAYDSQKRKMYHEKHGYEVLQGKGNFEGELLGGCIDVFPMFIGTKIWPSINDWENKILFLETSEDEVPPDYIEYYLRNLIAQGIIDKINGIIIGKPQNEKYYEEYKEVYKKVIGGEANRPELPILYNVNIGHTAPICIFPLGQKIKVDLNKKEITFLEKPMSE
;
A
#
# COMPACT_ATOMS: atom_id res chain seq x y z
N MET A 1 8.63 10.49 12.17
CA MET A 1 7.19 10.47 11.80
C MET A 1 6.31 10.33 13.04
N ILE A 2 5.14 10.98 13.05
CA ILE A 2 4.12 10.81 14.11
C ILE A 2 3.38 9.50 13.88
N LYS A 3 3.38 8.63 14.88
CA LYS A 3 2.66 7.34 14.81
C LYS A 3 1.23 7.52 15.34
N PRO A 4 0.20 7.10 14.61
CA PRO A 4 -1.15 7.05 15.15
C PRO A 4 -1.25 6.02 16.27
N LYS A 5 -2.31 6.13 17.08
CA LYS A 5 -2.63 5.12 18.09
C LYS A 5 -3.10 3.84 17.45
N LYS A 6 -2.71 2.69 18.05
CA LYS A 6 -3.20 1.38 17.63
C LYS A 6 -4.72 1.28 17.76
N LEU A 7 -5.32 0.50 16.89
CA LEU A 7 -6.75 0.22 16.95
C LEU A 7 -7.06 -0.77 18.09
N LYS A 8 -8.26 -0.64 18.60
CA LYS A 8 -8.84 -1.57 19.59
C LYS A 8 -10.18 -2.08 19.07
N ARG A 9 -10.56 -3.28 19.51
CA ARG A 9 -11.91 -3.78 19.25
C ARG A 9 -12.93 -2.80 19.84
N GLY A 10 -13.96 -2.45 19.05
CA GLY A 10 -14.95 -1.41 19.39
C GLY A 10 -14.60 0.00 18.92
N ASP A 11 -13.37 0.26 18.42
CA ASP A 11 -13.03 1.54 17.80
C ASP A 11 -13.80 1.75 16.51
N THR A 12 -14.04 3.01 16.17
CA THR A 12 -14.70 3.38 14.91
C THR A 12 -13.68 3.66 13.82
N VAL A 13 -13.84 3.02 12.67
CA VAL A 13 -13.03 3.19 11.46
C VAL A 13 -13.90 3.79 10.36
N ALA A 14 -13.43 4.88 9.75
CA ALA A 14 -14.08 5.47 8.58
C ALA A 14 -13.71 4.72 7.30
N ILE A 15 -14.70 4.53 6.43
CA ILE A 15 -14.49 4.01 5.08
C ILE A 15 -14.67 5.17 4.10
N VAL A 16 -13.67 5.36 3.22
CA VAL A 16 -13.61 6.46 2.25
C VAL A 16 -13.37 5.95 0.83
N SER A 17 -13.84 6.69 -0.16
CA SER A 17 -13.48 6.51 -1.57
C SER A 17 -12.70 7.75 -2.04
N LEU A 18 -11.37 7.68 -2.01
CA LEU A 18 -10.51 8.81 -2.33
C LEU A 18 -10.10 8.86 -3.81
N SER A 19 -10.29 7.75 -4.53
CA SER A 19 -10.04 7.63 -5.97
C SER A 19 -11.28 7.09 -6.67
N SER A 20 -11.34 5.80 -7.01
CA SER A 20 -12.50 5.21 -7.66
C SER A 20 -13.77 5.24 -6.78
N GLY A 21 -14.90 5.47 -7.41
CA GLY A 21 -16.23 5.42 -6.80
C GLY A 21 -16.93 4.06 -6.87
N THR A 22 -16.26 3.04 -7.36
CA THR A 22 -16.78 1.69 -7.63
C THR A 22 -17.59 1.10 -6.46
N ALA A 23 -17.20 1.39 -5.21
CA ALA A 23 -17.96 0.95 -4.03
C ALA A 23 -19.41 1.44 -3.99
N GLY A 24 -19.71 2.53 -4.67
CA GLY A 24 -21.06 3.11 -4.74
C GLY A 24 -21.87 2.63 -5.94
N ASP A 25 -21.24 2.01 -6.92
CA ASP A 25 -21.91 1.51 -8.12
C ASP A 25 -22.68 0.23 -7.77
N LYS A 26 -23.88 0.11 -8.32
CA LYS A 26 -24.87 -0.90 -7.90
C LYS A 26 -24.34 -2.34 -8.01
N GLU A 27 -23.67 -2.63 -9.11
CA GLU A 27 -23.14 -3.95 -9.45
C GLU A 27 -22.00 -4.41 -8.51
N PHE A 28 -21.30 -3.47 -7.85
CA PHE A 28 -20.16 -3.77 -6.96
C PHE A 28 -20.48 -3.57 -5.48
N ARG A 29 -21.72 -3.16 -5.16
CA ARG A 29 -22.11 -2.83 -3.78
C ARG A 29 -21.95 -4.00 -2.82
N HIS A 30 -22.24 -5.22 -3.25
CA HIS A 30 -22.11 -6.42 -2.42
C HIS A 30 -20.68 -6.64 -1.93
N ARG A 31 -19.65 -6.34 -2.75
CA ARG A 31 -18.25 -6.43 -2.32
C ARG A 31 -17.94 -5.42 -1.21
N TYR A 32 -18.39 -4.18 -1.36
CA TYR A 32 -18.27 -3.19 -0.30
C TYR A 32 -18.90 -3.69 1.02
N GLU A 33 -20.13 -4.20 0.97
CA GLU A 33 -20.81 -4.72 2.15
C GLU A 33 -20.09 -5.93 2.75
N GLN A 34 -19.53 -6.81 1.93
CA GLN A 34 -18.72 -7.94 2.39
C GLN A 34 -17.44 -7.46 3.12
N GLY A 35 -16.69 -6.53 2.54
CA GLY A 35 -15.47 -5.99 3.16
C GLY A 35 -15.77 -5.27 4.46
N LYS A 36 -16.81 -4.44 4.48
CA LYS A 36 -17.30 -3.76 5.68
C LYS A 36 -17.68 -4.75 6.77
N LYS A 37 -18.48 -5.77 6.45
CA LYS A 37 -18.89 -6.84 7.38
C LYS A 37 -17.68 -7.53 8.00
N ARG A 38 -16.65 -7.86 7.20
CA ARG A 38 -15.45 -8.53 7.71
C ARG A 38 -14.59 -7.63 8.61
N LEU A 39 -14.51 -6.33 8.33
CA LEU A 39 -13.90 -5.38 9.27
C LEU A 39 -14.57 -5.44 10.63
N GLU A 40 -15.89 -5.50 10.66
CA GLU A 40 -16.68 -5.55 11.88
C GLU A 40 -16.60 -6.92 12.60
N GLU A 41 -16.77 -8.02 11.88
CA GLU A 41 -16.83 -9.36 12.45
C GLU A 41 -15.46 -9.95 12.78
N VAL A 42 -14.46 -9.76 11.93
CA VAL A 42 -13.12 -10.34 12.11
C VAL A 42 -12.27 -9.51 13.07
N PHE A 43 -12.28 -8.19 12.87
CA PHE A 43 -11.42 -7.28 13.66
C PHE A 43 -12.16 -6.57 14.80
N GLY A 44 -13.49 -6.69 14.86
CA GLY A 44 -14.30 -6.17 15.95
C GLY A 44 -14.35 -4.65 16.01
N VAL A 45 -14.07 -3.93 14.91
CA VAL A 45 -14.22 -2.49 14.81
C VAL A 45 -15.68 -2.13 14.45
N LYS A 46 -16.05 -0.88 14.73
CA LYS A 46 -17.27 -0.28 14.16
C LYS A 46 -16.89 0.46 12.90
N THR A 47 -17.70 0.39 11.87
CA THR A 47 -17.44 1.14 10.63
C THR A 47 -18.40 2.30 10.47
N VAL A 48 -17.91 3.41 9.93
CA VAL A 48 -18.69 4.53 9.46
C VAL A 48 -18.33 4.81 8.00
N THR A 49 -19.33 4.75 7.14
CA THR A 49 -19.15 5.12 5.72
C THR A 49 -19.25 6.62 5.61
N MET A 50 -18.22 7.27 5.07
CA MET A 50 -18.25 8.71 4.90
C MET A 50 -19.31 9.14 3.85
N PRO A 51 -19.88 10.35 3.98
CA PRO A 51 -21.09 10.75 3.25
C PRO A 51 -21.02 10.65 1.74
N ASN A 52 -19.83 10.80 1.14
CA ASN A 52 -19.66 10.72 -0.31
C ASN A 52 -19.14 9.35 -0.78
N ALA A 53 -18.63 8.50 0.12
CA ALA A 53 -17.89 7.28 -0.23
C ALA A 53 -18.67 6.30 -1.14
N LEU A 54 -20.00 6.36 -1.15
CA LEU A 54 -20.85 5.46 -1.91
C LEU A 54 -21.74 6.20 -2.93
N LYS A 55 -21.31 7.37 -3.40
CA LYS A 55 -22.06 8.11 -4.43
C LYS A 55 -21.81 7.63 -5.86
N GLY A 56 -20.98 6.63 -6.05
CA GLY A 56 -20.71 6.01 -7.33
C GLY A 56 -19.63 6.71 -8.15
N SER A 57 -19.13 5.98 -9.15
CA SER A 57 -17.99 6.39 -9.98
C SER A 57 -18.28 7.68 -10.75
N GLU A 58 -19.48 7.84 -11.32
CA GLU A 58 -19.84 9.05 -12.07
C GLU A 58 -19.78 10.31 -11.21
N TYR A 59 -20.35 10.26 -10.00
CA TYR A 59 -20.31 11.41 -9.10
C TYR A 59 -18.89 11.71 -8.61
N LEU A 60 -18.18 10.72 -8.10
CA LEU A 60 -16.88 10.92 -7.49
C LEU A 60 -15.80 11.36 -8.49
N SER A 61 -15.89 10.92 -9.75
CA SER A 61 -14.99 11.40 -10.81
C SER A 61 -15.15 12.90 -11.09
N LYS A 62 -16.33 13.45 -10.88
CA LYS A 62 -16.62 14.88 -11.08
C LYS A 62 -16.38 15.75 -9.83
N HIS A 63 -16.29 15.13 -8.64
CA HIS A 63 -16.26 15.83 -7.34
C HIS A 63 -15.04 15.45 -6.48
N PRO A 64 -13.80 15.79 -6.88
CA PRO A 64 -12.62 15.53 -6.07
C PRO A 64 -12.67 16.28 -4.72
N GLU A 65 -13.31 17.44 -4.65
CA GLU A 65 -13.54 18.21 -3.42
C GLU A 65 -14.40 17.45 -2.39
N ALA A 66 -15.39 16.68 -2.86
CA ALA A 66 -16.24 15.87 -2.00
C ALA A 66 -15.47 14.68 -1.38
N ARG A 67 -14.59 14.05 -2.17
CA ARG A 67 -13.69 13.00 -1.70
C ARG A 67 -12.71 13.53 -0.65
N ALA A 68 -12.07 14.66 -0.95
CA ALA A 68 -11.17 15.34 -0.02
C ALA A 68 -11.88 15.77 1.28
N LYS A 69 -13.12 16.26 1.17
CA LYS A 69 -13.94 16.61 2.32
C LYS A 69 -14.17 15.42 3.24
N ASP A 70 -14.53 14.25 2.70
CA ASP A 70 -14.70 13.02 3.48
C ASP A 70 -13.42 12.66 4.24
N PHE A 71 -12.27 12.76 3.59
CA PHE A 71 -10.97 12.49 4.21
C PHE A 71 -10.67 13.48 5.35
N MET A 72 -10.83 14.79 5.10
CA MET A 72 -10.57 15.83 6.09
C MET A 72 -11.54 15.75 7.28
N ASP A 73 -12.81 15.45 7.03
CA ASP A 73 -13.82 15.30 8.09
C ASP A 73 -13.55 14.04 8.94
N ALA A 74 -13.18 12.92 8.30
CA ALA A 74 -12.78 11.70 9.01
C ALA A 74 -11.56 11.93 9.90
N LEU A 75 -10.59 12.75 9.46
CA LEU A 75 -9.44 13.12 10.28
C LEU A 75 -9.84 14.00 11.48
N LYS A 76 -10.76 14.94 11.31
CA LYS A 76 -11.19 15.87 12.37
C LYS A 76 -12.10 15.21 13.41
N ASP A 77 -12.86 14.19 13.04
CA ASP A 77 -13.79 13.52 13.97
C ASP A 77 -13.02 12.72 15.03
N LYS A 78 -13.10 13.12 16.28
CA LYS A 78 -12.40 12.48 17.41
C LYS A 78 -12.86 11.05 17.71
N ASN A 79 -14.06 10.66 17.25
CA ASN A 79 -14.58 9.31 17.45
C ASN A 79 -13.93 8.32 16.47
N ILE A 80 -13.51 8.77 15.29
CA ILE A 80 -12.85 7.96 14.26
C ILE A 80 -11.39 7.75 14.69
N LYS A 81 -10.94 6.48 14.69
CA LYS A 81 -9.56 6.07 15.05
C LYS A 81 -8.74 5.61 13.86
N GLY A 82 -9.40 5.19 12.80
CA GLY A 82 -8.76 4.76 11.55
C GLY A 82 -9.57 5.15 10.32
N ILE A 83 -8.90 5.20 9.19
CA ILE A 83 -9.47 5.49 7.87
C ILE A 83 -8.96 4.43 6.91
N ILE A 84 -9.86 3.71 6.25
CA ILE A 84 -9.52 2.66 5.27
C ILE A 84 -10.14 3.03 3.94
N CYS A 85 -9.35 2.97 2.88
CA CYS A 85 -9.82 3.23 1.53
C CYS A 85 -10.65 2.06 1.00
N ASN A 86 -11.72 2.37 0.27
CA ASN A 86 -12.53 1.35 -0.42
C ASN A 86 -11.70 0.60 -1.45
N ILE A 87 -11.02 1.33 -2.30
CA ILE A 87 -10.21 0.83 -3.42
C ILE A 87 -9.28 1.95 -3.92
N GLY A 88 -8.29 1.60 -4.72
CA GLY A 88 -7.48 2.55 -5.48
C GLY A 88 -8.23 3.19 -6.65
N GLY A 89 -7.55 3.34 -7.77
CA GLY A 89 -8.04 3.99 -8.99
C GLY A 89 -6.90 4.70 -9.71
N ALA A 90 -7.16 5.89 -10.32
CA ALA A 90 -6.16 6.56 -11.14
C ALA A 90 -6.16 8.11 -11.03
N ASP A 91 -6.86 8.71 -10.05
CA ASP A 91 -7.01 10.17 -10.04
C ASP A 91 -7.02 10.85 -8.66
N THR A 92 -6.57 10.14 -7.61
CA THR A 92 -6.58 10.68 -6.25
C THR A 92 -5.68 11.93 -6.10
N ILE A 93 -4.73 12.15 -7.00
CA ILE A 93 -3.92 13.38 -7.05
C ILE A 93 -4.78 14.65 -7.14
N ARG A 94 -5.97 14.57 -7.72
CA ARG A 94 -6.93 15.70 -7.83
C ARG A 94 -7.43 16.20 -6.48
N LEU A 95 -7.22 15.44 -5.41
CA LEU A 95 -7.55 15.86 -4.05
C LEU A 95 -6.56 16.89 -3.50
N LEU A 96 -5.33 16.93 -4.05
CA LEU A 96 -4.22 17.71 -3.50
C LEU A 96 -4.53 19.20 -3.24
N PRO A 97 -5.30 19.92 -4.08
CA PRO A 97 -5.67 21.31 -3.83
C PRO A 97 -6.57 21.51 -2.59
N TYR A 98 -7.27 20.47 -2.14
CA TYR A 98 -8.23 20.50 -1.04
C TYR A 98 -7.69 19.94 0.28
N ILE A 99 -6.41 19.49 0.28
CA ILE A 99 -5.78 18.87 1.45
C ILE A 99 -5.15 19.93 2.35
N ASP A 100 -5.56 19.91 3.61
CA ASP A 100 -4.94 20.67 4.70
C ASP A 100 -3.97 19.74 5.46
N PHE A 101 -2.67 19.98 5.29
CA PHE A 101 -1.61 19.18 5.91
C PHE A 101 -1.54 19.37 7.43
N ASP A 102 -1.95 20.52 7.95
CA ASP A 102 -2.01 20.75 9.40
C ASP A 102 -3.13 19.93 10.03
N VAL A 103 -4.25 19.74 9.34
CA VAL A 103 -5.30 18.81 9.78
C VAL A 103 -4.77 17.39 9.89
N ILE A 104 -4.03 16.91 8.89
CA ILE A 104 -3.42 15.56 8.93
C ILE A 104 -2.46 15.46 10.12
N LYS A 105 -1.52 16.40 10.24
CA LYS A 105 -0.48 16.43 11.28
C LYS A 105 -1.06 16.45 12.69
N ASN A 106 -2.11 17.24 12.91
CA ASN A 106 -2.71 17.46 14.24
C ASN A 106 -3.75 16.39 14.61
N ASN A 107 -4.13 15.50 13.67
CA ASN A 107 -5.08 14.42 13.90
C ASN A 107 -4.53 13.08 13.37
N PRO A 108 -3.39 12.58 13.89
CA PRO A 108 -2.80 11.35 13.41
C PRO A 108 -3.73 10.16 13.68
N LYS A 109 -4.14 9.49 12.60
CA LYS A 109 -5.00 8.30 12.62
C LYS A 109 -4.42 7.21 11.75
N VAL A 110 -4.79 5.97 12.00
CA VAL A 110 -4.51 4.87 11.07
C VAL A 110 -5.09 5.26 9.72
N PHE A 111 -4.25 5.26 8.69
CA PHE A 111 -4.67 5.45 7.30
C PHE A 111 -4.14 4.30 6.48
N MET A 112 -5.01 3.57 5.77
CA MET A 112 -4.63 2.36 5.05
C MET A 112 -5.32 2.25 3.70
N GLY A 113 -4.58 1.70 2.74
CA GLY A 113 -4.94 1.39 1.36
C GLY A 113 -3.68 1.16 0.54
N TYR A 114 -3.83 0.88 -0.76
CA TYR A 114 -2.71 0.69 -1.68
C TYR A 114 -3.07 1.15 -3.10
N SER A 115 -2.25 0.84 -4.12
CA SER A 115 -2.50 1.29 -5.49
C SER A 115 -2.46 2.82 -5.60
N ASP A 116 -3.45 3.47 -6.23
CA ASP A 116 -3.55 4.94 -6.33
C ASP A 116 -3.54 5.64 -4.96
N THR A 117 -3.88 4.93 -3.86
CA THR A 117 -3.71 5.44 -2.50
C THR A 117 -2.24 5.79 -2.17
N THR A 118 -1.27 5.35 -2.98
CA THR A 118 0.13 5.80 -2.91
C THR A 118 0.21 7.33 -2.81
N VAL A 119 -0.56 8.07 -3.58
CA VAL A 119 -0.58 9.55 -3.53
C VAL A 119 -0.99 10.04 -2.14
N ASN A 120 -2.02 9.43 -1.53
CA ASN A 120 -2.46 9.79 -0.19
C ASN A 120 -1.41 9.44 0.88
N HIS A 121 -0.69 8.34 0.71
CA HIS A 121 0.43 7.99 1.58
C HIS A 121 1.53 9.06 1.53
N PHE A 122 1.82 9.60 0.36
CA PHE A 122 2.77 10.72 0.25
C PHE A 122 2.21 12.04 0.81
N MET A 123 0.88 12.25 0.80
CA MET A 123 0.25 13.36 1.55
C MET A 123 0.45 13.18 3.06
N MET A 124 0.24 11.95 3.59
CA MET A 124 0.49 11.63 5.01
C MET A 124 1.96 11.80 5.36
N TYR A 125 2.88 11.32 4.52
CA TYR A 125 4.33 11.47 4.69
C TYR A 125 4.72 12.96 4.73
N LYS A 126 4.22 13.78 3.82
CA LYS A 126 4.44 15.23 3.79
C LYS A 126 3.97 15.93 5.06
N ALA A 127 2.88 15.47 5.66
CA ALA A 127 2.38 15.96 6.94
C ALA A 127 3.19 15.43 8.14
N GLY A 128 4.12 14.50 7.94
CA GLY A 128 4.93 13.89 8.99
C GLY A 128 4.20 12.80 9.78
N VAL A 129 3.18 12.16 9.21
CA VAL A 129 2.37 11.12 9.86
C VAL A 129 2.59 9.77 9.16
N THR A 130 2.86 8.72 9.93
CA THR A 130 2.95 7.34 9.45
C THR A 130 1.60 6.87 8.90
N SER A 131 1.64 6.19 7.77
CA SER A 131 0.50 5.53 7.13
C SER A 131 0.84 4.10 6.76
N TYR A 132 -0.16 3.29 6.43
CA TYR A 132 -0.02 1.84 6.31
C TYR A 132 -0.40 1.40 4.91
N TYR A 133 0.59 1.09 4.09
CA TYR A 133 0.39 0.54 2.75
C TYR A 133 -0.06 -0.91 2.88
N GLY A 134 -1.29 -1.23 2.47
CA GLY A 134 -1.87 -2.55 2.69
C GLY A 134 -3.35 -2.61 2.34
N PRO A 135 -4.08 -3.58 2.91
CA PRO A 135 -5.45 -3.94 2.53
C PRO A 135 -6.44 -2.80 2.31
N SER A 136 -7.31 -2.96 1.32
CA SER A 136 -8.46 -2.08 1.08
C SER A 136 -9.78 -2.83 1.23
N VAL A 137 -10.88 -2.07 1.40
CA VAL A 137 -12.19 -2.65 1.77
C VAL A 137 -12.69 -3.61 0.69
N MET A 138 -12.65 -3.22 -0.57
CA MET A 138 -13.21 -4.01 -1.68
C MET A 138 -12.28 -5.11 -2.20
N CYS A 139 -11.00 -5.11 -1.79
CA CYS A 139 -10.02 -6.11 -2.21
C CYS A 139 -9.84 -7.18 -1.12
N GLU A 140 -8.86 -7.00 -0.24
CA GLU A 140 -8.48 -8.03 0.75
C GLU A 140 -9.52 -8.22 1.85
N PHE A 141 -10.20 -7.14 2.30
CA PHE A 141 -11.30 -7.33 3.25
C PHE A 141 -12.53 -7.96 2.59
N ALA A 142 -12.77 -7.69 1.30
CA ALA A 142 -13.81 -8.34 0.50
C ALA A 142 -13.31 -9.58 -0.25
N GLU A 143 -12.18 -10.19 0.14
CA GLU A 143 -11.67 -11.40 -0.52
C GLU A 143 -12.76 -12.44 -0.72
N ASN A 144 -12.80 -13.06 -1.90
CA ASN A 144 -13.79 -14.08 -2.22
C ASN A 144 -13.73 -15.24 -1.23
N TYR A 145 -14.89 -15.72 -0.79
CA TYR A 145 -15.08 -16.75 0.21
C TYR A 145 -14.60 -16.35 1.62
N GLU A 146 -13.32 -16.13 1.84
CA GLU A 146 -12.72 -15.74 3.14
C GLU A 146 -11.42 -14.97 2.94
N MET A 147 -11.08 -14.12 3.90
CA MET A 147 -9.78 -13.43 3.89
C MET A 147 -8.62 -14.40 4.04
N HIS A 148 -7.54 -14.15 3.32
CA HIS A 148 -6.31 -14.92 3.48
C HIS A 148 -5.73 -14.79 4.89
N ASP A 149 -5.35 -15.91 5.51
CA ASP A 149 -4.77 -15.93 6.86
C ASP A 149 -3.50 -15.10 6.99
N TYR A 150 -2.68 -15.08 5.92
CA TYR A 150 -1.49 -14.24 5.86
C TYR A 150 -1.83 -12.75 6.04
N THR A 151 -2.78 -12.24 5.29
CA THR A 151 -3.23 -10.84 5.39
C THR A 151 -3.89 -10.56 6.74
N LYS A 152 -4.78 -11.45 7.22
CA LYS A 152 -5.39 -11.32 8.56
C LYS A 152 -4.35 -11.22 9.66
N LYS A 153 -3.31 -12.06 9.61
CA LYS A 153 -2.19 -12.03 10.56
C LYS A 153 -1.55 -10.66 10.63
N TYR A 154 -1.16 -10.09 9.49
CA TYR A 154 -0.46 -8.80 9.50
C TYR A 154 -1.37 -7.61 9.83
N VAL A 155 -2.66 -7.66 9.48
CA VAL A 155 -3.63 -6.66 9.96
C VAL A 155 -3.71 -6.70 11.50
N GLU A 156 -3.84 -7.89 12.09
CA GLU A 156 -3.91 -8.05 13.55
C GLU A 156 -2.62 -7.61 14.24
N GLU A 157 -1.44 -8.07 13.76
CA GLU A 157 -0.14 -7.76 14.37
C GLU A 157 0.21 -6.27 14.30
N VAL A 158 -0.04 -5.64 13.15
CA VAL A 158 0.35 -4.25 12.90
C VAL A 158 -0.65 -3.28 13.53
N LEU A 159 -1.95 -3.45 13.25
CA LEU A 159 -2.96 -2.43 13.59
C LEU A 159 -3.54 -2.58 15.00
N PHE A 160 -3.57 -3.80 15.56
CA PHE A 160 -4.25 -4.09 16.83
C PHE A 160 -3.29 -4.49 17.95
N ARG A 161 -2.44 -5.49 17.72
CA ARG A 161 -1.49 -5.95 18.74
C ARG A 161 -0.35 -4.98 18.95
N ASN A 162 0.09 -4.32 17.88
CA ASN A 162 1.22 -3.41 17.91
C ASN A 162 2.49 -4.13 18.43
N SER A 163 2.72 -5.33 17.92
CA SER A 163 3.81 -6.19 18.37
C SER A 163 5.17 -5.59 18.09
N GLU A 164 6.16 -5.93 18.91
CA GLU A 164 7.57 -5.62 18.63
C GLU A 164 8.15 -6.66 17.66
N ASN A 165 9.12 -6.25 16.85
CA ASN A 165 9.86 -7.14 15.96
C ASN A 165 8.97 -7.96 15.01
N ILE A 166 7.89 -7.35 14.48
CA ILE A 166 7.06 -8.01 13.46
C ILE A 166 7.95 -8.40 12.29
N THR A 167 7.99 -9.69 11.97
CA THR A 167 8.77 -10.23 10.87
C THR A 167 7.86 -10.69 9.73
N ILE A 168 8.13 -10.20 8.54
CA ILE A 168 7.43 -10.54 7.30
C ILE A 168 8.28 -11.54 6.53
N THR A 169 7.65 -12.66 6.15
CA THR A 169 8.25 -13.74 5.35
C THR A 169 7.37 -14.04 4.15
N SER A 170 7.91 -14.73 3.16
CA SER A 170 7.13 -15.12 1.97
C SER A 170 5.93 -15.98 2.34
N SER A 171 4.79 -15.71 1.71
CA SER A 171 3.61 -16.57 1.77
C SER A 171 3.87 -17.86 0.97
N PRO A 172 3.46 -19.04 1.47
CA PRO A 172 3.64 -20.30 0.74
C PRO A 172 2.72 -20.43 -0.48
N LYS A 173 1.73 -19.55 -0.61
CA LYS A 173 0.79 -19.53 -1.74
C LYS A 173 0.48 -18.10 -2.14
N TRP A 174 0.10 -17.93 -3.39
CA TRP A 174 -0.32 -16.66 -3.95
C TRP A 174 -1.46 -16.82 -4.96
N THR A 175 -2.12 -15.74 -5.31
CA THR A 175 -3.10 -15.67 -6.39
C THR A 175 -3.18 -14.27 -6.99
N SER A 176 -3.37 -14.22 -8.29
CA SER A 176 -3.81 -13.04 -9.04
C SER A 176 -5.09 -13.34 -9.82
N GLU A 177 -5.76 -14.49 -9.54
CA GLU A 177 -7.01 -14.81 -10.23
C GLU A 177 -8.03 -13.71 -9.98
N PHE A 178 -8.58 -13.17 -11.06
CA PHE A 178 -9.68 -12.23 -11.02
C PHE A 178 -10.98 -12.96 -11.25
N LEU A 179 -11.90 -12.88 -10.32
CA LEU A 179 -13.31 -13.28 -10.48
C LEU A 179 -14.13 -12.00 -10.67
N ASP A 180 -14.99 -11.98 -11.67
CA ASP A 180 -15.76 -10.79 -12.03
C ASP A 180 -16.55 -10.25 -10.83
N TRP A 181 -16.15 -9.08 -10.37
CA TRP A 181 -16.74 -8.43 -9.20
C TRP A 181 -18.17 -7.95 -9.40
N SER A 182 -18.66 -7.89 -10.63
CA SER A 182 -20.07 -7.57 -10.92
C SER A 182 -21.01 -8.73 -10.63
N ASN A 183 -20.47 -9.95 -10.46
CA ASN A 183 -21.24 -11.16 -10.22
C ASN A 183 -21.14 -11.61 -8.76
N GLU A 184 -22.14 -11.27 -7.95
CA GLU A 184 -22.23 -11.60 -6.52
C GLU A 184 -22.07 -13.11 -6.22
N ALA A 185 -22.40 -14.00 -7.18
CA ALA A 185 -22.22 -15.44 -7.00
C ALA A 185 -20.76 -15.83 -6.75
N TYR A 186 -19.81 -15.04 -7.24
CA TYR A 186 -18.38 -15.28 -7.03
C TYR A 186 -17.89 -14.92 -5.62
N ASP A 187 -18.63 -14.15 -4.83
CA ASP A 187 -18.23 -13.82 -3.46
C ASP A 187 -18.06 -15.06 -2.57
N SER A 188 -18.81 -16.13 -2.85
CA SER A 188 -18.72 -17.42 -2.17
C SER A 188 -17.76 -18.42 -2.82
N GLN A 189 -17.08 -18.05 -3.90
CA GLN A 189 -16.14 -18.92 -4.62
C GLN A 189 -14.71 -18.60 -4.21
N LYS A 190 -13.93 -19.60 -3.77
CA LYS A 190 -12.50 -19.42 -3.52
C LYS A 190 -11.76 -19.16 -4.82
N ARG A 191 -10.88 -18.16 -4.81
CA ARG A 191 -9.91 -17.97 -5.89
C ARG A 191 -8.92 -19.12 -5.92
N LYS A 192 -8.44 -19.48 -7.10
CA LYS A 192 -7.40 -20.49 -7.29
C LYS A 192 -6.09 -20.00 -6.70
N MET A 193 -5.52 -20.78 -5.78
CA MET A 193 -4.23 -20.49 -5.18
C MET A 193 -3.11 -21.26 -5.86
N TYR A 194 -2.00 -20.59 -6.14
CA TYR A 194 -0.77 -21.18 -6.67
C TYR A 194 0.23 -21.37 -5.55
N HIS A 195 1.05 -22.43 -5.62
CA HIS A 195 2.18 -22.60 -4.71
C HIS A 195 3.28 -21.60 -5.06
N GLU A 196 3.83 -20.94 -4.04
CA GLU A 196 5.00 -20.07 -4.21
C GLU A 196 6.23 -20.93 -4.47
N LYS A 197 6.89 -20.73 -5.62
CA LYS A 197 8.04 -21.52 -6.06
C LYS A 197 9.38 -20.80 -5.83
N HIS A 198 9.35 -19.47 -5.75
CA HIS A 198 10.54 -18.63 -5.70
C HIS A 198 10.84 -18.15 -4.26
N GLY A 199 9.79 -17.85 -3.49
CA GLY A 199 9.93 -17.10 -2.25
C GLY A 199 10.47 -15.69 -2.53
N TYR A 200 10.96 -15.03 -1.51
CA TYR A 200 11.67 -13.76 -1.74
C TYR A 200 13.03 -14.04 -2.40
N GLU A 201 13.40 -13.22 -3.38
CA GLU A 201 14.66 -13.37 -4.12
C GLU A 201 15.58 -12.15 -3.89
N VAL A 202 16.88 -12.42 -3.79
CA VAL A 202 17.91 -11.37 -3.74
C VAL A 202 18.41 -11.15 -5.15
N LEU A 203 18.15 -9.98 -5.74
CA LEU A 203 18.62 -9.68 -7.09
C LEU A 203 20.06 -9.21 -7.11
N GLN A 204 20.47 -8.40 -6.12
CA GLN A 204 21.83 -7.93 -5.94
C GLN A 204 22.07 -7.49 -4.49
N GLY A 205 23.31 -7.17 -4.14
CA GLY A 205 23.71 -6.85 -2.77
C GLY A 205 23.87 -8.07 -1.88
N LYS A 206 24.21 -7.87 -0.60
CA LYS A 206 24.40 -8.92 0.40
C LYS A 206 24.23 -8.41 1.82
N GLY A 207 24.06 -9.32 2.78
CA GLY A 207 23.98 -8.99 4.21
C GLY A 207 22.62 -8.41 4.59
N ASN A 208 22.64 -7.39 5.42
CA ASN A 208 21.45 -6.73 5.95
C ASN A 208 21.49 -5.25 5.60
N PHE A 209 20.31 -4.66 5.44
CA PHE A 209 20.17 -3.21 5.31
C PHE A 209 18.98 -2.71 6.12
N GLU A 210 19.05 -1.48 6.56
CA GLU A 210 18.06 -0.84 7.40
C GLU A 210 17.75 0.56 6.86
N GLY A 211 16.55 1.02 7.08
CA GLY A 211 16.14 2.37 6.69
C GLY A 211 14.66 2.61 6.96
N GLU A 212 14.27 3.86 6.84
CA GLU A 212 12.84 4.21 6.84
C GLU A 212 12.22 3.84 5.50
N LEU A 213 11.05 3.20 5.57
CA LEU A 213 10.33 2.71 4.39
C LEU A 213 9.58 3.85 3.69
N LEU A 214 9.77 3.99 2.39
CA LEU A 214 9.04 4.93 1.55
C LEU A 214 8.87 4.35 0.14
N GLY A 215 7.70 4.48 -0.46
CA GLY A 215 7.44 3.94 -1.79
C GLY A 215 5.97 3.70 -2.05
N GLY A 216 5.65 2.78 -2.97
CA GLY A 216 4.28 2.43 -3.35
C GLY A 216 4.18 1.84 -4.76
N CYS A 217 3.02 2.02 -5.38
CA CYS A 217 2.76 1.57 -6.74
C CYS A 217 3.52 2.42 -7.76
N ILE A 218 4.37 1.77 -8.55
CA ILE A 218 5.25 2.47 -9.51
C ILE A 218 4.45 3.19 -10.61
N ASP A 219 3.30 2.67 -10.96
CA ASP A 219 2.43 3.21 -12.00
C ASP A 219 1.84 4.57 -11.61
N VAL A 220 1.76 4.81 -10.32
CA VAL A 220 1.15 6.01 -9.72
C VAL A 220 2.16 7.16 -9.57
N PHE A 221 3.44 6.87 -9.42
CA PHE A 221 4.46 7.89 -9.19
C PHE A 221 4.50 9.01 -10.22
N PRO A 222 4.37 8.76 -11.54
CA PRO A 222 4.33 9.83 -12.53
C PRO A 222 3.25 10.88 -12.30
N MET A 223 2.18 10.53 -11.59
CA MET A 223 1.07 11.46 -11.30
C MET A 223 1.45 12.55 -10.31
N PHE A 224 2.47 12.33 -9.46
CA PHE A 224 2.81 13.29 -8.41
C PHE A 224 4.29 13.65 -8.29
N ILE A 225 5.19 13.06 -9.08
CA ILE A 225 6.57 13.52 -9.22
C ILE A 225 6.57 15.01 -9.60
N GLY A 226 7.36 15.82 -8.87
CA GLY A 226 7.44 17.26 -9.09
C GLY A 226 6.31 18.08 -8.45
N THR A 227 5.35 17.46 -7.79
CA THR A 227 4.35 18.19 -7.00
C THR A 227 4.85 18.48 -5.58
N LYS A 228 4.08 19.30 -4.83
CA LYS A 228 4.46 19.68 -3.45
C LYS A 228 4.53 18.50 -2.46
N ILE A 229 4.01 17.32 -2.79
CA ILE A 229 4.07 16.11 -1.95
C ILE A 229 5.22 15.19 -2.31
N TRP A 230 5.89 15.40 -3.46
CA TRP A 230 7.09 14.67 -3.80
C TRP A 230 8.21 15.04 -2.83
N PRO A 231 8.87 14.06 -2.19
CA PRO A 231 9.94 14.34 -1.23
C PRO A 231 11.12 15.08 -1.86
N SER A 232 11.75 15.97 -1.10
CA SER A 232 13.02 16.58 -1.52
C SER A 232 14.10 15.51 -1.56
N ILE A 233 15.20 15.79 -2.27
CA ILE A 233 16.30 14.82 -2.37
C ILE A 233 16.87 14.40 -0.99
N ASN A 234 16.86 15.30 -0.02
CA ASN A 234 17.33 15.00 1.33
C ASN A 234 16.38 14.09 2.11
N ASP A 235 15.09 14.09 1.78
CA ASP A 235 14.12 13.20 2.41
C ASP A 235 14.34 11.72 2.02
N TRP A 236 15.10 11.45 0.95
CA TRP A 236 15.46 10.11 0.52
C TRP A 236 16.70 9.53 1.21
N GLU A 237 17.41 10.32 1.99
CA GLU A 237 18.60 9.86 2.72
C GLU A 237 18.27 8.69 3.63
N ASN A 238 18.99 7.57 3.47
CA ASN A 238 18.84 6.34 4.25
C ASN A 238 17.43 5.70 4.18
N LYS A 239 16.67 5.94 3.13
CA LYS A 239 15.39 5.26 2.93
C LYS A 239 15.57 3.87 2.33
N ILE A 240 14.58 3.03 2.56
CA ILE A 240 14.34 1.82 1.78
C ILE A 240 13.20 2.16 0.82
N LEU A 241 13.50 2.15 -0.47
CA LEU A 241 12.49 2.33 -1.51
C LEU A 241 11.74 1.03 -1.71
N PHE A 242 10.41 1.01 -1.54
CA PHE A 242 9.64 -0.13 -2.01
C PHE A 242 8.81 0.24 -3.23
N LEU A 243 8.70 -0.70 -4.17
CA LEU A 243 8.00 -0.55 -5.43
C LEU A 243 7.14 -1.79 -5.66
N GLU A 244 5.95 -1.60 -6.18
CA GLU A 244 5.12 -2.69 -6.68
C GLU A 244 4.41 -2.24 -7.97
N THR A 245 3.96 -3.18 -8.79
CA THR A 245 3.26 -2.92 -10.05
C THR A 245 1.79 -3.29 -9.94
N SER A 246 0.94 -2.50 -10.61
CA SER A 246 -0.51 -2.72 -10.63
C SER A 246 -0.91 -3.92 -11.49
N GLU A 247 -2.22 -4.14 -11.54
CA GLU A 247 -2.89 -5.10 -12.45
C GLU A 247 -2.78 -4.72 -13.93
N ASP A 248 -2.36 -3.49 -14.25
CA ASP A 248 -2.14 -3.04 -15.62
C ASP A 248 -0.90 -3.68 -16.27
N GLU A 249 -0.12 -4.45 -15.49
CA GLU A 249 1.02 -5.23 -15.97
C GLU A 249 1.97 -4.39 -16.83
N VAL A 250 2.42 -3.25 -16.30
CA VAL A 250 3.26 -2.29 -17.05
C VAL A 250 4.45 -2.96 -17.72
N PRO A 251 4.78 -2.60 -18.96
CA PRO A 251 5.88 -3.24 -19.67
C PRO A 251 7.25 -2.90 -19.04
N PRO A 252 8.26 -3.78 -19.18
CA PRO A 252 9.58 -3.61 -18.55
C PRO A 252 10.28 -2.29 -18.88
N ASP A 253 10.14 -1.76 -20.08
CA ASP A 253 10.73 -0.48 -20.51
C ASP A 253 10.14 0.70 -19.71
N TYR A 254 8.88 0.63 -19.29
CA TYR A 254 8.29 1.62 -18.41
C TYR A 254 9.00 1.68 -17.05
N ILE A 255 9.33 0.50 -16.48
CA ILE A 255 10.12 0.41 -15.26
C ILE A 255 11.52 1.01 -15.47
N GLU A 256 12.16 0.74 -16.62
CA GLU A 256 13.45 1.35 -16.96
C GLU A 256 13.38 2.88 -16.97
N TYR A 257 12.38 3.46 -17.64
CA TYR A 257 12.22 4.93 -17.72
C TYR A 257 12.03 5.52 -16.32
N TYR A 258 11.23 4.86 -15.50
CA TYR A 258 10.97 5.32 -14.15
C TYR A 258 12.23 5.26 -13.26
N LEU A 259 12.96 4.15 -13.28
CA LEU A 259 14.20 4.01 -12.53
C LEU A 259 15.27 5.00 -12.99
N ARG A 260 15.39 5.27 -14.29
CA ARG A 260 16.28 6.30 -14.83
C ARG A 260 15.89 7.70 -14.36
N ASN A 261 14.60 7.97 -14.19
CA ASN A 261 14.12 9.22 -13.61
C ASN A 261 14.57 9.35 -12.14
N LEU A 262 14.49 8.29 -11.33
CA LEU A 262 15.01 8.29 -9.96
C LEU A 262 16.53 8.48 -9.90
N ILE A 263 17.29 7.90 -10.84
CA ILE A 263 18.73 8.13 -10.99
C ILE A 263 19.00 9.60 -11.30
N ALA A 264 18.31 10.17 -12.28
CA ALA A 264 18.50 11.57 -12.68
C ALA A 264 18.17 12.57 -11.54
N GLN A 265 17.27 12.20 -10.62
CA GLN A 265 17.00 12.97 -9.41
C GLN A 265 18.05 12.76 -8.30
N GLY A 266 18.98 11.80 -8.45
CA GLY A 266 19.96 11.42 -7.41
C GLY A 266 19.38 10.57 -6.27
N ILE A 267 18.15 10.07 -6.41
CA ILE A 267 17.46 9.31 -5.36
C ILE A 267 18.17 7.97 -5.11
N ILE A 268 18.60 7.29 -6.16
CA ILE A 268 19.26 5.98 -6.06
C ILE A 268 20.58 6.06 -5.26
N ASP A 269 21.24 7.22 -5.25
CA ASP A 269 22.44 7.44 -4.46
C ASP A 269 22.18 7.66 -2.97
N LYS A 270 20.95 7.97 -2.60
CA LYS A 270 20.54 8.30 -1.22
C LYS A 270 19.95 7.12 -0.45
N ILE A 271 19.38 6.15 -1.15
CA ILE A 271 18.67 5.03 -0.52
C ILE A 271 19.61 3.90 -0.09
N ASN A 272 19.19 3.16 0.93
CA ASN A 272 19.94 2.03 1.48
C ASN A 272 19.57 0.67 0.84
N GLY A 273 18.51 0.61 0.07
CA GLY A 273 18.07 -0.62 -0.61
C GLY A 273 16.69 -0.49 -1.23
N ILE A 274 16.31 -1.53 -1.97
CA ILE A 274 15.04 -1.58 -2.69
C ILE A 274 14.30 -2.88 -2.33
N ILE A 275 12.98 -2.77 -2.13
CA ILE A 275 12.06 -3.89 -1.98
C ILE A 275 11.08 -3.84 -3.15
N ILE A 276 10.84 -4.99 -3.81
CA ILE A 276 9.97 -5.07 -4.97
C ILE A 276 8.86 -6.09 -4.71
N GLY A 277 7.63 -5.67 -4.89
CA GLY A 277 6.45 -6.51 -4.77
C GLY A 277 6.38 -7.60 -5.83
N LYS A 278 5.61 -8.67 -5.55
CA LYS A 278 5.33 -9.73 -6.50
C LYS A 278 4.51 -9.17 -7.67
N PRO A 279 4.99 -9.29 -8.93
CA PRO A 279 4.23 -8.81 -10.06
C PRO A 279 2.93 -9.61 -10.27
N GLN A 280 1.90 -8.91 -10.72
CA GLN A 280 0.60 -9.49 -11.05
C GLN A 280 0.78 -10.63 -12.08
N ASN A 281 0.13 -11.79 -11.83
CA ASN A 281 0.20 -12.97 -12.71
C ASN A 281 1.62 -13.52 -12.96
N GLU A 282 2.65 -13.12 -12.19
CA GLU A 282 4.06 -13.32 -12.52
C GLU A 282 4.40 -12.81 -13.93
N LYS A 283 3.61 -11.83 -14.45
CA LYS A 283 3.86 -11.22 -15.75
C LYS A 283 5.18 -10.43 -15.70
N TYR A 284 6.00 -10.62 -16.72
CA TYR A 284 7.33 -10.02 -16.81
C TYR A 284 8.24 -10.31 -15.61
N TYR A 285 8.03 -11.45 -14.91
CA TYR A 285 8.76 -11.78 -13.68
C TYR A 285 10.28 -11.77 -13.85
N GLU A 286 10.79 -12.41 -14.90
CA GLU A 286 12.22 -12.45 -15.19
C GLU A 286 12.70 -11.15 -15.85
N GLU A 287 11.91 -10.56 -16.74
CA GLU A 287 12.25 -9.31 -17.42
C GLU A 287 12.39 -8.17 -16.40
N TYR A 288 11.53 -8.06 -15.40
CA TYR A 288 11.69 -7.05 -14.33
C TYR A 288 12.98 -7.26 -13.54
N LYS A 289 13.35 -8.51 -13.23
CA LYS A 289 14.62 -8.80 -12.55
C LYS A 289 15.81 -8.28 -13.35
N GLU A 290 15.81 -8.51 -14.67
CA GLU A 290 16.87 -8.02 -15.55
C GLU A 290 16.87 -6.48 -15.64
N VAL A 291 15.71 -5.83 -15.68
CA VAL A 291 15.59 -4.36 -15.65
C VAL A 291 16.24 -3.78 -14.41
N TYR A 292 15.90 -4.30 -13.21
CA TYR A 292 16.46 -3.79 -11.97
C TYR A 292 17.99 -3.96 -11.92
N LYS A 293 18.52 -5.12 -12.31
CA LYS A 293 19.97 -5.36 -12.36
C LYS A 293 20.66 -4.45 -13.38
N LYS A 294 20.09 -4.31 -14.58
CA LYS A 294 20.63 -3.47 -15.65
C LYS A 294 20.69 -2.01 -15.21
N VAL A 295 19.57 -1.48 -14.71
CA VAL A 295 19.46 -0.04 -14.44
C VAL A 295 20.16 0.32 -13.13
N ILE A 296 19.90 -0.39 -12.05
CA ILE A 296 20.49 -0.08 -10.73
C ILE A 296 21.94 -0.56 -10.65
N GLY A 297 22.19 -1.83 -10.97
CA GLY A 297 23.53 -2.40 -10.90
C GLY A 297 24.47 -1.86 -11.98
N GLY A 298 23.97 -1.75 -13.21
CA GLY A 298 24.75 -1.33 -14.37
C GLY A 298 24.75 0.17 -14.62
N GLU A 299 23.61 0.77 -14.97
CA GLU A 299 23.55 2.18 -15.41
C GLU A 299 23.83 3.17 -14.25
N ALA A 300 23.26 2.92 -13.06
CA ALA A 300 23.54 3.71 -11.87
C ALA A 300 24.88 3.36 -11.21
N ASN A 301 25.55 2.30 -11.68
CA ASN A 301 26.80 1.78 -11.10
C ASN A 301 26.71 1.50 -9.58
N ARG A 302 25.56 0.93 -9.14
CA ARG A 302 25.29 0.60 -7.75
C ARG A 302 25.05 -0.93 -7.56
N PRO A 303 26.01 -1.80 -7.97
CA PRO A 303 25.83 -3.25 -7.85
C PRO A 303 25.77 -3.74 -6.40
N GLU A 304 26.25 -2.95 -5.45
CA GLU A 304 26.20 -3.21 -4.01
C GLU A 304 24.84 -2.85 -3.38
N LEU A 305 24.02 -1.99 -4.02
CA LEU A 305 22.74 -1.56 -3.48
C LEU A 305 21.81 -2.78 -3.37
N PRO A 306 21.40 -3.20 -2.16
CA PRO A 306 20.66 -4.43 -2.02
C PRO A 306 19.23 -4.32 -2.57
N ILE A 307 18.77 -5.38 -3.25
CA ILE A 307 17.42 -5.48 -3.81
C ILE A 307 16.79 -6.82 -3.40
N LEU A 308 15.68 -6.75 -2.67
CA LEU A 308 14.82 -7.87 -2.34
C LEU A 308 13.58 -7.87 -3.24
N TYR A 309 13.34 -8.97 -3.94
CA TYR A 309 12.29 -9.12 -4.96
C TYR A 309 11.23 -10.13 -4.55
N ASN A 310 10.05 -10.05 -5.16
CA ASN A 310 8.94 -10.99 -5.00
C ASN A 310 8.27 -10.92 -3.63
N VAL A 311 8.21 -9.72 -3.02
CA VAL A 311 7.66 -9.52 -1.69
C VAL A 311 6.13 -9.45 -1.73
N ASN A 312 5.45 -9.97 -0.70
CA ASN A 312 4.00 -10.00 -0.59
C ASN A 312 3.41 -8.63 -0.26
N ILE A 313 3.53 -7.68 -1.18
CA ILE A 313 2.97 -6.32 -1.13
C ILE A 313 2.50 -5.90 -2.52
N GLY A 314 1.39 -5.18 -2.61
CA GLY A 314 0.83 -4.70 -3.87
C GLY A 314 -0.34 -5.55 -4.37
N HIS A 315 -0.42 -5.80 -5.70
CA HIS A 315 -1.62 -6.32 -6.35
C HIS A 315 -1.71 -7.84 -6.46
N THR A 316 -0.72 -8.58 -5.96
CA THR A 316 -0.75 -10.05 -5.89
C THR A 316 -1.05 -10.51 -4.46
N ALA A 317 -2.18 -11.17 -4.26
CA ALA A 317 -2.60 -11.66 -2.94
C ALA A 317 -1.87 -12.96 -2.53
N PRO A 318 -1.66 -13.20 -1.22
CA PRO A 318 -1.99 -12.32 -0.12
C PRO A 318 -0.92 -11.25 0.12
N ILE A 319 -1.31 -10.15 0.74
CA ILE A 319 -0.40 -9.03 1.04
C ILE A 319 -0.20 -8.82 2.53
N CYS A 320 0.96 -8.28 2.90
CA CYS A 320 1.27 -7.76 4.23
C CYS A 320 0.94 -6.27 4.34
N ILE A 321 1.40 -5.63 5.41
CA ILE A 321 1.26 -4.18 5.63
C ILE A 321 2.65 -3.57 5.79
N PHE A 322 2.89 -2.46 5.09
CA PHE A 322 4.09 -1.66 5.22
C PHE A 322 3.83 -0.31 5.90
N PRO A 323 4.49 -0.01 7.04
CA PRO A 323 4.36 1.28 7.72
C PRO A 323 5.30 2.31 7.09
N LEU A 324 4.78 3.24 6.29
CA LEU A 324 5.57 4.27 5.63
C LEU A 324 6.16 5.26 6.63
N GLY A 325 7.43 5.59 6.43
CA GLY A 325 8.19 6.49 7.29
C GLY A 325 8.70 5.85 8.58
N GLN A 326 8.63 4.51 8.71
CA GLN A 326 9.17 3.79 9.85
C GLN A 326 10.38 2.94 9.47
N LYS A 327 11.25 2.71 10.46
CA LYS A 327 12.47 1.93 10.26
C LYS A 327 12.17 0.44 10.20
N ILE A 328 12.70 -0.18 9.16
CA ILE A 328 12.70 -1.61 8.97
C ILE A 328 14.12 -2.12 8.72
N LYS A 329 14.31 -3.41 8.94
CA LYS A 329 15.51 -4.16 8.58
C LYS A 329 15.15 -5.23 7.58
N VAL A 330 15.96 -5.38 6.55
CA VAL A 330 15.90 -6.47 5.59
C VAL A 330 17.11 -7.36 5.77
N ASP A 331 16.88 -8.64 6.05
CA ASP A 331 17.92 -9.67 6.12
C ASP A 331 17.90 -10.48 4.80
N LEU A 332 18.87 -10.24 3.93
CA LEU A 332 18.96 -10.92 2.64
C LEU A 332 19.31 -12.40 2.78
N ASN A 333 20.02 -12.80 3.84
CA ASN A 333 20.38 -14.21 4.05
C ASN A 333 19.15 -15.04 4.46
N LYS A 334 18.32 -14.46 5.34
CA LYS A 334 17.07 -15.09 5.79
C LYS A 334 15.91 -14.81 4.85
N LYS A 335 16.03 -13.77 4.02
CA LYS A 335 14.96 -13.25 3.15
C LYS A 335 13.73 -12.84 3.98
N GLU A 336 13.98 -12.02 4.99
CA GLU A 336 13.00 -11.54 5.96
C GLU A 336 13.04 -10.03 6.08
N ILE A 337 11.88 -9.42 6.37
CA ILE A 337 11.73 -8.00 6.67
C ILE A 337 11.24 -7.88 8.10
N THR A 338 11.95 -7.13 8.94
CA THR A 338 11.59 -6.96 10.35
C THR A 338 11.36 -5.49 10.68
N PHE A 339 10.28 -5.17 11.37
CA PHE A 339 10.04 -3.82 11.89
C PHE A 339 10.94 -3.60 13.11
N LEU A 340 11.74 -2.53 13.10
CA LEU A 340 12.68 -2.22 14.18
C LEU A 340 12.04 -1.47 15.34
N GLU A 341 10.79 -1.11 15.20
CA GLU A 341 10.03 -0.36 16.19
C GLU A 341 8.56 -0.76 16.15
N LYS A 342 7.83 -0.50 17.23
CA LYS A 342 6.37 -0.69 17.22
C LYS A 342 5.76 0.15 16.10
N PRO A 343 4.89 -0.44 15.26
CA PRO A 343 4.32 0.30 14.12
C PRO A 343 3.40 1.45 14.53
N MET A 344 2.86 1.43 15.76
CA MET A 344 1.93 2.43 16.28
C MET A 344 2.32 2.93 17.66
N SER A 345 1.71 4.03 18.09
CA SER A 345 1.74 4.48 19.50
C SER A 345 0.70 3.70 20.33
N GLU A 346 0.90 3.68 21.64
CA GLU A 346 -0.04 3.01 22.59
C GLU A 346 -1.35 3.79 22.78
#